data_52a8ba8bb8558f2fa39117ffa83247bb
#
_entry.id   52a8ba8bb8558f2fa39117ffa83247bb
#
_cell.length_a   1.000
_cell.length_b   1.000
_cell.length_c   1.000
_cell.angle_alpha   90.00
_cell.angle_beta   90.00
_cell.angle_gamma   90.00
#
_symmetry.space_group_name_H-M   'P 1'
#
loop_
_entity.id
_entity.type
_entity.pdbx_description
1 polymer ?
#
loop_
_entity_poly.entity_id
_entity_poly.type
_entity_poly.pdbx_seq_one_letter_code
_entity_poly.pdbx_strand_id
1 'polypeptide(L)'
;MGLHHHDHDHEGGPGHHHGAGGTRTFAIITLVNLAYTVLEAGYGFATNSLALLSDALHNLGDVLGLGLAWAAAVVAKRPTSPRHTYGWRRATLLSPLANALVLVGFSGALAWEAIGRFGAPPQVPGLPVMAVAAIGIGVNLGAAWLVRDGHAHDLNRRGAFLHLMADAAVSLAAVLAGAGMVWLGWSWLDPATALVVGAVIAVGAFGLLRESFSAAMDAVPRAIDPAQVQAFLEAEPGVEAVHHLHIWSLGAGEIAMTAHLVRPAVDDHDAFPRPELAATLPIRAISVVNSDSIFPSSVLSNF
;
A
#
# COMPACT_ATOMS: atom_id res chain seq x y z
N MET A 1 1.83 -63.27 17.49
CA MET A 1 3.13 -62.57 17.44
C MET A 1 3.27 -62.02 16.02
N GLY A 2 3.09 -60.76 15.84
CA GLY A 2 3.20 -60.08 14.55
C GLY A 2 2.92 -58.61 14.78
N LEU A 3 3.96 -57.86 14.95
CA LEU A 3 3.93 -56.41 15.08
C LEU A 3 3.71 -55.80 13.69
N HIS A 4 2.59 -55.15 13.47
CA HIS A 4 2.36 -54.31 12.31
C HIS A 4 2.86 -52.89 12.61
N HIS A 5 3.96 -52.49 12.00
CA HIS A 5 4.37 -51.12 11.85
C HIS A 5 3.46 -50.47 10.78
N HIS A 6 2.76 -49.41 11.16
CA HIS A 6 2.13 -48.51 10.22
C HIS A 6 3.11 -47.34 10.00
N ASP A 7 3.77 -47.36 8.83
CA ASP A 7 4.46 -46.22 8.27
C ASP A 7 3.39 -45.20 7.81
N HIS A 8 3.35 -44.05 8.44
CA HIS A 8 2.61 -42.90 7.98
C HIS A 8 3.50 -42.13 7.00
N ASP A 9 3.32 -42.37 5.71
CA ASP A 9 3.84 -41.53 4.64
C ASP A 9 3.19 -40.15 4.77
N HIS A 10 3.97 -39.16 5.22
CA HIS A 10 3.61 -37.75 5.10
C HIS A 10 3.78 -37.34 3.64
N GLU A 11 2.70 -37.41 2.87
CA GLU A 11 2.61 -36.74 1.58
C GLU A 11 2.83 -35.24 1.79
N GLY A 12 3.98 -34.76 1.31
CA GLY A 12 4.32 -33.36 1.28
C GLY A 12 3.30 -32.57 0.47
N GLY A 13 2.60 -31.66 1.10
CA GLY A 13 1.72 -30.70 0.44
C GLY A 13 2.50 -29.92 -0.64
N PRO A 14 1.84 -29.49 -1.73
CA PRO A 14 2.49 -28.79 -2.83
C PRO A 14 3.11 -27.50 -2.32
N GLY A 15 4.43 -27.48 -2.19
CA GLY A 15 5.20 -26.27 -1.93
C GLY A 15 4.86 -25.24 -3.02
N HIS A 16 4.32 -24.11 -2.61
CA HIS A 16 4.16 -22.95 -3.50
C HIS A 16 5.54 -22.49 -3.95
N HIS A 17 6.01 -23.09 -5.03
CA HIS A 17 7.12 -22.55 -5.80
C HIS A 17 6.66 -21.22 -6.41
N HIS A 18 6.93 -20.10 -5.71
CA HIS A 18 6.98 -18.79 -6.35
C HIS A 18 8.09 -18.86 -7.41
N GLY A 19 7.69 -19.25 -8.62
CA GLY A 19 8.62 -19.53 -9.71
C GLY A 19 9.45 -18.29 -9.98
N ALA A 20 10.78 -18.46 -10.07
CA ALA A 20 11.77 -17.43 -10.43
C ALA A 20 11.39 -16.64 -11.71
N GLY A 21 10.51 -17.17 -12.56
CA GLY A 21 9.94 -16.52 -13.74
C GLY A 21 9.04 -15.32 -13.39
N GLY A 22 8.24 -15.37 -12.32
CA GLY A 22 7.36 -14.27 -11.94
C GLY A 22 8.14 -13.02 -11.51
N THR A 23 9.13 -13.18 -10.64
CA THR A 23 9.97 -12.07 -10.13
C THR A 23 10.74 -11.37 -11.26
N ARG A 24 11.26 -12.14 -12.23
CA ARG A 24 12.00 -11.59 -13.36
C ARG A 24 11.11 -10.79 -14.32
N THR A 25 9.91 -11.26 -14.57
CA THR A 25 8.91 -10.56 -15.40
C THR A 25 8.50 -9.24 -14.75
N PHE A 26 8.19 -9.22 -13.46
CA PHE A 26 7.86 -7.98 -12.74
C PHE A 26 9.03 -6.99 -12.75
N ALA A 27 10.28 -7.45 -12.56
CA ALA A 27 11.46 -6.59 -12.62
C ALA A 27 11.64 -5.94 -14.00
N ILE A 28 11.44 -6.70 -15.09
CA ILE A 28 11.51 -6.19 -16.46
C ILE A 28 10.42 -5.14 -16.70
N ILE A 29 9.18 -5.43 -16.33
CA ILE A 29 8.04 -4.49 -16.46
C ILE A 29 8.36 -3.18 -15.72
N THR A 30 8.82 -3.26 -14.48
CA THR A 30 9.16 -2.08 -13.67
C THR A 30 10.28 -1.26 -14.32
N LEU A 31 11.32 -1.91 -14.85
CA LEU A 31 12.42 -1.22 -15.50
C LEU A 31 12.00 -0.54 -16.79
N VAL A 32 11.19 -1.20 -17.61
CA VAL A 32 10.65 -0.64 -18.87
C VAL A 32 9.74 0.54 -18.56
N ASN A 33 8.88 0.41 -17.55
CA ASN A 33 7.99 1.49 -17.12
C ASN A 33 8.76 2.68 -16.57
N LEU A 34 9.81 2.47 -15.79
CA LEU A 34 10.69 3.53 -15.31
C LEU A 34 11.39 4.26 -16.47
N ALA A 35 11.91 3.52 -17.45
CA ALA A 35 12.56 4.11 -18.61
C ALA A 35 11.57 4.94 -19.44
N TYR A 36 10.34 4.44 -19.62
CA TYR A 36 9.26 5.19 -20.25
C TYR A 36 8.89 6.47 -19.48
N THR A 37 8.73 6.37 -18.15
CA THR A 37 8.43 7.53 -17.28
C THR A 37 9.46 8.65 -17.43
N VAL A 38 10.75 8.28 -17.46
CA VAL A 38 11.83 9.27 -17.67
C VAL A 38 11.77 9.91 -19.04
N LEU A 39 11.49 9.12 -20.08
CA LEU A 39 11.30 9.63 -21.43
C LEU A 39 10.09 10.58 -21.51
N GLU A 40 8.97 10.17 -20.96
CA GLU A 40 7.72 10.92 -20.92
C GLU A 40 7.86 12.24 -20.16
N ALA A 41 8.48 12.23 -18.98
CA ALA A 41 8.80 13.44 -18.23
C ALA A 41 9.71 14.38 -19.01
N GLY A 42 10.76 13.84 -19.67
CA GLY A 42 11.67 14.60 -20.52
C GLY A 42 10.96 15.31 -21.67
N TYR A 43 10.08 14.59 -22.38
CA TYR A 43 9.26 15.19 -23.45
C TYR A 43 8.20 16.16 -22.88
N GLY A 44 7.59 15.85 -21.75
CA GLY A 44 6.66 16.76 -21.06
C GLY A 44 7.29 18.12 -20.76
N PHE A 45 8.51 18.14 -20.23
CA PHE A 45 9.28 19.37 -20.01
C PHE A 45 9.71 20.02 -21.33
N ALA A 46 10.23 19.28 -22.29
CA ALA A 46 10.71 19.80 -23.57
C ALA A 46 9.59 20.42 -24.43
N THR A 47 8.38 19.85 -24.39
CA THR A 47 7.21 20.32 -25.12
C THR A 47 6.32 21.25 -24.31
N ASN A 48 6.63 21.46 -23.03
CA ASN A 48 5.79 22.21 -22.09
C ASN A 48 4.35 21.64 -21.97
N SER A 49 4.20 20.31 -22.09
CA SER A 49 2.92 19.60 -21.99
C SER A 49 2.64 19.20 -20.54
N LEU A 50 1.56 19.74 -19.98
CA LEU A 50 1.09 19.34 -18.66
C LEU A 50 0.43 17.95 -18.68
N ALA A 51 -0.18 17.55 -19.79
CA ALA A 51 -0.78 16.24 -19.95
C ALA A 51 0.28 15.14 -19.80
N LEU A 52 1.43 15.23 -20.49
CA LEU A 52 2.54 14.30 -20.35
C LEU A 52 3.17 14.34 -18.94
N LEU A 53 3.31 15.54 -18.36
CA LEU A 53 3.86 15.67 -17.02
C LEU A 53 2.94 15.05 -15.96
N SER A 54 1.63 15.12 -16.12
CA SER A 54 0.67 14.49 -15.22
C SER A 54 0.72 12.96 -15.30
N ASP A 55 0.83 12.41 -16.51
CA ASP A 55 0.95 10.96 -16.73
C ASP A 55 2.30 10.45 -16.19
N ALA A 56 3.40 11.15 -16.51
CA ALA A 56 4.72 10.84 -15.95
C ALA A 56 4.76 10.90 -14.41
N LEU A 57 4.03 11.82 -13.77
CA LEU A 57 3.92 11.91 -12.32
C LEU A 57 3.19 10.71 -11.73
N HIS A 58 2.13 10.23 -12.38
CA HIS A 58 1.43 9.03 -11.98
C HIS A 58 2.38 7.83 -11.97
N ASN A 59 3.00 7.55 -13.10
CA ASN A 59 3.98 6.47 -13.27
C ASN A 59 5.16 6.58 -12.28
N LEU A 60 5.66 7.81 -12.05
CA LEU A 60 6.71 8.06 -11.08
C LEU A 60 6.26 7.74 -9.64
N GLY A 61 5.00 8.06 -9.31
CA GLY A 61 4.40 7.75 -8.01
C GLY A 61 4.39 6.27 -7.70
N ASP A 62 4.16 5.42 -8.69
CA ASP A 62 4.17 3.96 -8.53
C ASP A 62 5.58 3.44 -8.29
N VAL A 63 6.55 3.93 -9.05
CA VAL A 63 7.97 3.57 -8.86
C VAL A 63 8.50 4.05 -7.50
N LEU A 64 8.18 5.29 -7.11
CA LEU A 64 8.56 5.84 -5.80
C LEU A 64 7.89 5.08 -4.66
N GLY A 65 6.60 4.74 -4.81
CA GLY A 65 5.86 3.95 -3.83
C GLY A 65 6.52 2.60 -3.57
N LEU A 66 6.88 1.87 -4.63
CA LEU A 66 7.60 0.59 -4.54
C LEU A 66 9.00 0.77 -3.90
N GLY A 67 9.75 1.80 -4.31
CA GLY A 67 11.07 2.10 -3.77
C GLY A 67 11.03 2.44 -2.28
N LEU A 68 10.09 3.28 -1.86
CA LEU A 68 9.87 3.65 -0.46
C LEU A 68 9.41 2.44 0.37
N ALA A 69 8.51 1.61 -0.17
CA ALA A 69 8.05 0.40 0.51
C ALA A 69 9.20 -0.60 0.71
N TRP A 70 10.04 -0.80 -0.32
CA TRP A 70 11.24 -1.63 -0.20
C TRP A 70 12.23 -1.08 0.83
N ALA A 71 12.54 0.21 0.78
CA ALA A 71 13.43 0.85 1.75
C ALA A 71 12.90 0.74 3.18
N ALA A 72 11.60 0.97 3.36
CA ALA A 72 10.93 0.82 4.65
C ALA A 72 11.00 -0.63 5.17
N ALA A 73 10.78 -1.62 4.29
CA ALA A 73 10.89 -3.04 4.65
C ALA A 73 12.31 -3.43 5.07
N VAL A 74 13.34 -2.85 4.43
CA VAL A 74 14.75 -3.05 4.83
C VAL A 74 15.03 -2.40 6.20
N VAL A 75 14.55 -1.19 6.41
CA VAL A 75 14.71 -0.45 7.66
C VAL A 75 13.97 -1.14 8.82
N ALA A 76 12.77 -1.66 8.56
CA ALA A 76 11.95 -2.37 9.56
C ALA A 76 12.63 -3.64 10.13
N LYS A 77 13.56 -4.24 9.39
CA LYS A 77 14.34 -5.41 9.84
C LYS A 77 15.47 -5.06 10.82
N ARG A 78 15.74 -3.77 11.06
CA ARG A 78 16.77 -3.37 12.02
C ARG A 78 16.38 -3.80 13.43
N PRO A 79 17.34 -4.28 14.24
CA PRO A 79 17.07 -4.74 15.59
C PRO A 79 16.54 -3.61 16.47
N THR A 80 15.84 -4.00 17.52
CA THR A 80 15.39 -3.09 18.57
C THR A 80 16.57 -2.45 19.30
N SER A 81 16.33 -1.28 19.88
CA SER A 81 17.32 -0.56 20.68
C SER A 81 16.66 0.05 21.91
N PRO A 82 17.40 0.46 22.95
CA PRO A 82 16.82 1.09 24.15
C PRO A 82 15.95 2.34 23.85
N ARG A 83 16.20 3.02 22.72
CA ARG A 83 15.41 4.18 22.27
C ARG A 83 14.27 3.81 21.31
N HIS A 84 14.38 2.67 20.62
CA HIS A 84 13.38 2.16 19.69
C HIS A 84 13.01 0.75 20.10
N THR A 85 12.22 0.63 21.15
CA THR A 85 11.86 -0.65 21.78
C THR A 85 11.06 -1.56 20.86
N TYR A 86 10.23 -0.99 19.98
CA TYR A 86 9.54 -1.71 18.89
C TYR A 86 10.37 -1.80 17.59
N GLY A 87 11.64 -1.35 17.61
CA GLY A 87 12.47 -1.27 16.40
C GLY A 87 11.98 -0.18 15.44
N TRP A 88 12.18 -0.44 14.13
CA TRP A 88 11.84 0.49 13.05
C TRP A 88 10.61 0.04 12.24
N ARG A 89 9.76 -0.81 12.81
CA ARG A 89 8.61 -1.42 12.12
C ARG A 89 7.64 -0.37 11.56
N ARG A 90 7.45 0.76 12.25
CA ARG A 90 6.61 1.87 11.78
C ARG A 90 7.08 2.53 10.48
N ALA A 91 8.32 2.29 10.05
CA ALA A 91 8.79 2.76 8.74
C ALA A 91 7.87 2.28 7.60
N THR A 92 7.30 1.07 7.72
CA THR A 92 6.37 0.50 6.73
C THR A 92 5.01 1.22 6.69
N LEU A 93 4.61 1.92 7.74
CA LEU A 93 3.40 2.75 7.79
C LEU A 93 3.69 4.16 7.26
N LEU A 94 4.91 4.68 7.48
CA LEU A 94 5.32 6.02 7.06
C LEU A 94 5.64 6.08 5.56
N SER A 95 6.04 4.97 4.96
CA SER A 95 6.38 4.89 3.53
C SER A 95 5.19 5.28 2.62
N PRO A 96 4.00 4.67 2.74
CA PRO A 96 2.84 5.07 1.93
C PRO A 96 2.36 6.49 2.26
N LEU A 97 2.52 6.95 3.51
CA LEU A 97 2.23 8.32 3.91
C LEU A 97 3.11 9.32 3.15
N ALA A 98 4.43 9.08 3.10
CA ALA A 98 5.37 9.92 2.39
C ALA A 98 5.07 9.95 0.89
N ASN A 99 4.79 8.80 0.27
CA ASN A 99 4.42 8.72 -1.14
C ASN A 99 3.15 9.52 -1.45
N ALA A 100 2.11 9.34 -0.63
CA ALA A 100 0.85 10.05 -0.79
C ALA A 100 1.00 11.58 -0.66
N LEU A 101 1.82 12.07 0.29
CA LEU A 101 2.12 13.49 0.45
C LEU A 101 2.81 14.07 -0.79
N VAL A 102 3.77 13.35 -1.36
CA VAL A 102 4.46 13.74 -2.59
C VAL A 102 3.47 13.82 -3.74
N LEU A 103 2.65 12.80 -3.94
CA LEU A 103 1.65 12.76 -5.03
C LEU A 103 0.61 13.88 -4.91
N VAL A 104 0.04 14.10 -3.71
CA VAL A 104 -0.93 15.19 -3.47
C VAL A 104 -0.28 16.54 -3.73
N GLY A 105 0.94 16.76 -3.24
CA GLY A 105 1.66 18.01 -3.45
C GLY A 105 1.92 18.33 -4.93
N PHE A 106 2.45 17.36 -5.68
CA PHE A 106 2.72 17.53 -7.11
C PHE A 106 1.44 17.64 -7.94
N SER A 107 0.40 16.83 -7.64
CA SER A 107 -0.91 16.95 -8.31
C SER A 107 -1.53 18.34 -8.07
N GLY A 108 -1.40 18.88 -6.86
CA GLY A 108 -1.85 20.22 -6.55
C GLY A 108 -1.09 21.30 -7.33
N ALA A 109 0.24 21.18 -7.44
CA ALA A 109 1.07 22.10 -8.22
C ALA A 109 0.73 22.06 -9.71
N LEU A 110 0.56 20.87 -10.28
CA LEU A 110 0.15 20.70 -11.68
C LEU A 110 -1.27 21.25 -11.93
N ALA A 111 -2.20 21.02 -11.01
CA ALA A 111 -3.55 21.57 -11.12
C ALA A 111 -3.54 23.10 -11.07
N TRP A 112 -2.74 23.69 -10.20
CA TRP A 112 -2.58 25.15 -10.14
C TRP A 112 -2.04 25.72 -11.46
N GLU A 113 -1.00 25.11 -12.01
CA GLU A 113 -0.43 25.50 -13.29
C GLU A 113 -1.43 25.31 -14.45
N ALA A 114 -2.15 24.18 -14.47
CA ALA A 114 -3.14 23.90 -15.51
C ALA A 114 -4.29 24.90 -15.49
N ILE A 115 -4.79 25.28 -14.30
CA ILE A 115 -5.83 26.31 -14.17
C ILE A 115 -5.33 27.66 -14.71
N GLY A 116 -4.09 28.04 -14.42
CA GLY A 116 -3.49 29.27 -14.92
C GLY A 116 -3.38 29.32 -16.46
N ARG A 117 -3.21 28.15 -17.10
CA ARG A 117 -3.06 28.06 -18.57
C ARG A 117 -4.36 28.19 -19.36
N PHE A 118 -5.54 28.08 -18.74
CA PHE A 118 -6.81 28.23 -19.47
C PHE A 118 -7.03 29.64 -20.01
N GLY A 119 -6.47 30.66 -19.35
CA GLY A 119 -6.59 32.04 -19.80
C GLY A 119 -5.78 32.36 -21.06
N ALA A 120 -4.63 31.69 -21.23
CA ALA A 120 -3.73 31.82 -22.38
C ALA A 120 -2.99 30.48 -22.59
N PRO A 121 -3.64 29.48 -23.18
CA PRO A 121 -3.04 28.17 -23.37
C PRO A 121 -1.77 28.25 -24.25
N PRO A 122 -0.61 27.73 -23.76
CA PRO A 122 0.58 27.68 -24.58
C PRO A 122 0.39 26.80 -25.81
N GLN A 123 1.13 27.09 -26.87
CA GLN A 123 1.16 26.27 -28.08
C GLN A 123 2.00 25.01 -27.78
N VAL A 124 1.35 23.92 -27.36
CA VAL A 124 1.98 22.63 -27.16
C VAL A 124 1.98 21.85 -28.47
N PRO A 125 3.14 21.32 -28.92
CA PRO A 125 3.20 20.56 -30.18
C PRO A 125 2.50 19.19 -29.97
N GLY A 126 1.28 19.07 -30.48
CA GLY A 126 0.41 17.90 -30.30
C GLY A 126 1.00 16.60 -30.84
N LEU A 127 1.79 16.65 -31.95
CA LEU A 127 2.35 15.45 -32.56
C LEU A 127 3.36 14.71 -31.66
N PRO A 128 4.35 15.38 -31.03
CA PRO A 128 5.19 14.74 -30.02
C PRO A 128 4.40 14.20 -28.83
N VAL A 129 3.39 14.92 -28.33
CA VAL A 129 2.51 14.45 -27.24
C VAL A 129 1.83 13.14 -27.62
N MET A 130 1.20 13.09 -28.80
CA MET A 130 0.58 11.88 -29.34
C MET A 130 1.57 10.72 -29.46
N ALA A 131 2.76 10.97 -29.99
CA ALA A 131 3.76 9.92 -30.23
C ALA A 131 4.25 9.32 -28.91
N VAL A 132 4.58 10.16 -27.93
CA VAL A 132 5.05 9.69 -26.62
C VAL A 132 3.93 8.95 -25.87
N ALA A 133 2.71 9.50 -25.82
CA ALA A 133 1.59 8.84 -25.17
C ALA A 133 1.20 7.50 -25.89
N ALA A 134 1.33 7.41 -27.21
CA ALA A 134 1.11 6.17 -27.95
C ALA A 134 2.16 5.08 -27.58
N ILE A 135 3.41 5.47 -27.32
CA ILE A 135 4.42 4.56 -26.79
C ILE A 135 3.98 4.08 -25.41
N GLY A 136 3.46 4.96 -24.56
CA GLY A 136 2.92 4.61 -23.24
C GLY A 136 1.81 3.55 -23.30
N ILE A 137 0.85 3.72 -24.22
CA ILE A 137 -0.17 2.70 -24.49
C ILE A 137 0.50 1.36 -24.82
N GLY A 138 1.49 1.37 -25.72
CA GLY A 138 2.22 0.15 -26.12
C GLY A 138 2.94 -0.53 -24.94
N VAL A 139 3.59 0.26 -24.10
CA VAL A 139 4.30 -0.24 -22.89
C VAL A 139 3.30 -0.85 -21.90
N ASN A 140 2.22 -0.14 -21.58
CA ASN A 140 1.23 -0.57 -20.60
C ASN A 140 0.43 -1.79 -21.08
N LEU A 141 -0.03 -1.80 -22.34
CA LEU A 141 -0.71 -2.97 -22.90
C LEU A 141 0.22 -4.18 -23.06
N GLY A 142 1.49 -3.96 -23.44
CA GLY A 142 2.50 -5.01 -23.51
C GLY A 142 2.77 -5.63 -22.13
N ALA A 143 2.89 -4.81 -21.08
CA ALA A 143 3.04 -5.24 -19.71
C ALA A 143 1.77 -5.98 -19.22
N ALA A 144 0.57 -5.45 -19.51
CA ALA A 144 -0.70 -6.10 -19.18
C ALA A 144 -0.83 -7.48 -19.84
N TRP A 145 -0.39 -7.60 -21.09
CA TRP A 145 -0.38 -8.87 -21.82
C TRP A 145 0.56 -9.90 -21.16
N LEU A 146 1.71 -9.47 -20.66
CA LEU A 146 2.67 -10.36 -19.97
C LEU A 146 2.13 -10.88 -18.62
N VAL A 147 1.28 -10.12 -17.93
CA VAL A 147 0.74 -10.52 -16.62
C VAL A 147 -0.65 -11.16 -16.72
N ARG A 148 -1.27 -11.20 -17.94
CA ARG A 148 -2.64 -11.70 -18.13
C ARG A 148 -2.82 -13.17 -17.74
N ASP A 149 -1.78 -13.99 -17.96
CA ASP A 149 -1.86 -15.42 -17.68
C ASP A 149 -1.81 -15.65 -16.17
N GLY A 150 -2.89 -16.21 -15.59
CA GLY A 150 -3.06 -16.44 -14.16
C GLY A 150 -3.79 -15.34 -13.39
N HIS A 151 -4.16 -14.18 -14.01
CA HIS A 151 -4.91 -13.11 -13.33
C HIS A 151 -6.29 -13.55 -12.82
N ALA A 152 -6.87 -14.60 -13.38
CA ALA A 152 -8.16 -15.12 -12.93
C ALA A 152 -8.10 -15.80 -11.55
N HIS A 153 -6.94 -16.30 -11.12
CA HIS A 153 -6.74 -17.06 -9.90
C HIS A 153 -5.81 -16.37 -8.87
N ASP A 154 -5.12 -15.29 -9.27
CA ASP A 154 -4.18 -14.56 -8.43
C ASP A 154 -4.61 -13.08 -8.34
N LEU A 155 -5.07 -12.67 -7.14
CA LEU A 155 -5.55 -11.31 -6.88
C LEU A 155 -4.48 -10.25 -7.15
N ASN A 156 -3.21 -10.56 -6.89
CA ASN A 156 -2.10 -9.63 -7.12
C ASN A 156 -1.87 -9.40 -8.62
N ARG A 157 -1.91 -10.46 -9.43
CA ARG A 157 -1.82 -10.37 -10.90
C ARG A 157 -3.02 -9.66 -11.50
N ARG A 158 -4.22 -9.89 -10.94
CA ARG A 158 -5.45 -9.19 -11.35
C ARG A 158 -5.34 -7.69 -11.06
N GLY A 159 -4.84 -7.32 -9.87
CA GLY A 159 -4.59 -5.93 -9.52
C GLY A 159 -3.61 -5.25 -10.47
N ALA A 160 -2.46 -5.89 -10.75
CA ALA A 160 -1.46 -5.39 -11.69
C ALA A 160 -2.02 -5.24 -13.12
N PHE A 161 -2.81 -6.19 -13.60
CA PHE A 161 -3.45 -6.12 -14.92
C PHE A 161 -4.41 -4.91 -15.01
N LEU A 162 -5.28 -4.74 -14.01
CA LEU A 162 -6.24 -3.61 -13.99
C LEU A 162 -5.54 -2.26 -13.89
N HIS A 163 -4.46 -2.17 -13.14
CA HIS A 163 -3.64 -0.97 -13.02
C HIS A 163 -3.03 -0.60 -14.37
N LEU A 164 -2.33 -1.52 -15.04
CA LEU A 164 -1.74 -1.29 -16.35
C LEU A 164 -2.78 -0.94 -17.43
N MET A 165 -4.00 -1.47 -17.33
CA MET A 165 -5.11 -1.08 -18.22
C MET A 165 -5.59 0.34 -17.92
N ALA A 166 -5.61 0.78 -16.67
CA ALA A 166 -5.94 2.15 -16.29
C ALA A 166 -4.87 3.13 -16.79
N ASP A 167 -3.59 2.80 -16.70
CA ASP A 167 -2.49 3.62 -17.23
C ASP A 167 -2.57 3.75 -18.74
N ALA A 168 -2.88 2.66 -19.46
CA ALA A 168 -3.12 2.71 -20.88
C ALA A 168 -4.30 3.63 -21.25
N ALA A 169 -5.35 3.69 -20.42
CA ALA A 169 -6.48 4.59 -20.63
C ALA A 169 -6.11 6.06 -20.39
N VAL A 170 -5.24 6.36 -19.40
CA VAL A 170 -4.70 7.71 -19.16
C VAL A 170 -3.84 8.14 -20.36
N SER A 171 -2.92 7.30 -20.81
CA SER A 171 -2.10 7.59 -22.00
C SER A 171 -2.98 7.77 -23.27
N LEU A 172 -4.11 7.04 -23.38
CA LEU A 172 -5.06 7.24 -24.48
C LEU A 172 -5.72 8.63 -24.43
N ALA A 173 -6.05 9.13 -23.23
CA ALA A 173 -6.57 10.48 -23.09
C ALA A 173 -5.56 11.53 -23.57
N ALA A 174 -4.25 11.35 -23.29
CA ALA A 174 -3.19 12.21 -23.80
C ALA A 174 -3.03 12.13 -25.33
N VAL A 175 -3.18 10.93 -25.93
CA VAL A 175 -3.22 10.79 -27.42
C VAL A 175 -4.38 11.56 -28.01
N LEU A 176 -5.58 11.43 -27.45
CA LEU A 176 -6.78 12.13 -27.93
C LEU A 176 -6.65 13.65 -27.78
N ALA A 177 -6.06 14.13 -26.67
CA ALA A 177 -5.76 15.54 -26.48
C ALA A 177 -4.76 16.04 -27.53
N GLY A 178 -3.66 15.31 -27.75
CA GLY A 178 -2.68 15.62 -28.79
C GLY A 178 -3.30 15.67 -30.20
N ALA A 179 -4.18 14.73 -30.50
CA ALA A 179 -4.95 14.69 -31.74
C ALA A 179 -5.83 15.95 -31.91
N GLY A 180 -6.56 16.34 -30.88
CA GLY A 180 -7.36 17.55 -30.86
C GLY A 180 -6.53 18.82 -31.05
N MET A 181 -5.32 18.88 -30.42
CA MET A 181 -4.40 19.98 -30.63
C MET A 181 -3.91 20.09 -32.09
N VAL A 182 -3.59 18.93 -32.72
CA VAL A 182 -3.08 18.91 -34.13
C VAL A 182 -4.17 19.24 -35.13
N TRP A 183 -5.35 18.64 -35.05
CA TRP A 183 -6.36 18.72 -36.07
C TRP A 183 -7.40 19.82 -35.87
N LEU A 184 -7.68 20.16 -34.59
CA LEU A 184 -8.69 21.15 -34.24
C LEU A 184 -8.10 22.47 -33.70
N GLY A 185 -6.78 22.50 -33.42
CA GLY A 185 -6.13 23.67 -32.83
C GLY A 185 -6.51 23.95 -31.37
N TRP A 186 -7.05 22.94 -30.67
CA TRP A 186 -7.57 23.09 -29.31
C TRP A 186 -6.47 22.99 -28.25
N SER A 187 -5.64 24.03 -28.12
CA SER A 187 -4.52 24.06 -27.17
C SER A 187 -4.94 23.91 -25.66
N TRP A 188 -6.20 24.20 -25.32
CA TRP A 188 -6.76 24.04 -24.00
C TRP A 188 -6.90 22.56 -23.57
N LEU A 189 -6.82 21.62 -24.50
CA LEU A 189 -6.91 20.18 -24.19
C LEU A 189 -5.73 19.70 -23.37
N ASP A 190 -4.53 20.27 -23.51
CA ASP A 190 -3.37 19.90 -22.69
C ASP A 190 -3.63 20.18 -21.18
N PRO A 191 -3.93 21.42 -20.75
CA PRO A 191 -4.24 21.68 -19.36
C PRO A 191 -5.52 20.97 -18.87
N ALA A 192 -6.52 20.77 -19.74
CA ALA A 192 -7.73 20.02 -19.36
C ALA A 192 -7.42 18.55 -19.05
N THR A 193 -6.63 17.89 -19.92
CA THR A 193 -6.20 16.50 -19.69
C THR A 193 -5.36 16.41 -18.42
N ALA A 194 -4.43 17.35 -18.20
CA ALA A 194 -3.63 17.39 -16.98
C ALA A 194 -4.49 17.51 -15.72
N LEU A 195 -5.56 18.33 -15.75
CA LEU A 195 -6.49 18.45 -14.61
C LEU A 195 -7.27 17.16 -14.35
N VAL A 196 -7.75 16.51 -15.41
CA VAL A 196 -8.50 15.24 -15.28
C VAL A 196 -7.59 14.16 -14.70
N VAL A 197 -6.41 13.97 -15.28
CA VAL A 197 -5.43 12.98 -14.80
C VAL A 197 -4.97 13.32 -13.39
N GLY A 198 -4.61 14.58 -13.14
CA GLY A 198 -4.20 15.05 -11.81
C GLY A 198 -5.29 14.87 -10.74
N ALA A 199 -6.57 15.08 -11.11
CA ALA A 199 -7.69 14.84 -10.17
C ALA A 199 -7.83 13.34 -9.84
N VAL A 200 -7.68 12.44 -10.80
CA VAL A 200 -7.71 10.99 -10.57
C VAL A 200 -6.59 10.58 -9.62
N ILE A 201 -5.36 11.06 -9.88
CA ILE A 201 -4.20 10.82 -9.01
C ILE A 201 -4.44 11.37 -7.61
N ALA A 202 -4.91 12.61 -7.50
CA ALA A 202 -5.16 13.28 -6.22
C ALA A 202 -6.20 12.54 -5.37
N VAL A 203 -7.27 12.05 -5.97
CA VAL A 203 -8.31 11.27 -5.26
C VAL A 203 -7.73 9.97 -4.69
N GLY A 204 -6.97 9.22 -5.50
CA GLY A 204 -6.29 7.99 -5.06
C GLY A 204 -5.27 8.27 -3.96
N ALA A 205 -4.42 9.27 -4.16
CA ALA A 205 -3.38 9.67 -3.22
C ALA A 205 -3.98 10.20 -1.90
N PHE A 206 -5.09 10.93 -1.94
CA PHE A 206 -5.79 11.41 -0.74
C PHE A 206 -6.39 10.26 0.08
N GLY A 207 -6.92 9.23 -0.59
CA GLY A 207 -7.37 8.00 0.07
C GLY A 207 -6.24 7.31 0.83
N LEU A 208 -5.10 7.12 0.16
CA LEU A 208 -3.88 6.55 0.74
C LEU A 208 -3.33 7.42 1.88
N LEU A 209 -3.32 8.74 1.69
CA LEU A 209 -2.90 9.72 2.71
C LEU A 209 -3.72 9.58 3.98
N ARG A 210 -5.05 9.57 3.86
CA ARG A 210 -5.96 9.45 5.00
C ARG A 210 -5.76 8.13 5.75
N GLU A 211 -5.62 7.03 5.02
CA GLU A 211 -5.43 5.71 5.61
C GLU A 211 -4.08 5.60 6.34
N SER A 212 -3.00 6.02 5.68
CA SER A 212 -1.65 5.99 6.25
C SER A 212 -1.51 6.95 7.44
N PHE A 213 -2.14 8.12 7.37
CA PHE A 213 -2.19 9.06 8.48
C PHE A 213 -2.93 8.48 9.68
N SER A 214 -4.10 7.86 9.45
CA SER A 214 -4.85 7.20 10.53
C SER A 214 -4.02 6.09 11.18
N ALA A 215 -3.33 5.26 10.38
CA ALA A 215 -2.45 4.22 10.90
C ALA A 215 -1.25 4.78 11.69
N ALA A 216 -0.69 5.92 11.26
CA ALA A 216 0.39 6.61 11.96
C ALA A 216 -0.08 7.24 13.31
N MET A 217 -1.39 7.56 13.40
CA MET A 217 -2.05 8.07 14.60
C MET A 217 -2.65 6.96 15.48
N ASP A 218 -2.16 5.74 15.34
CA ASP A 218 -2.56 4.58 16.14
C ASP A 218 -4.06 4.22 16.05
N ALA A 219 -4.70 4.54 14.90
CA ALA A 219 -6.08 4.12 14.68
C ALA A 219 -6.18 2.59 14.56
N VAL A 220 -7.33 2.07 14.98
CA VAL A 220 -7.64 0.65 14.85
C VAL A 220 -7.66 0.25 13.37
N PRO A 221 -6.95 -0.83 12.98
CA PRO A 221 -7.00 -1.34 11.62
C PRO A 221 -8.43 -1.65 11.16
N ARG A 222 -8.79 -1.27 9.94
CA ARG A 222 -10.17 -1.43 9.41
C ARG A 222 -10.69 -2.87 9.43
N ALA A 223 -9.81 -3.84 9.42
CA ALA A 223 -10.16 -5.27 9.48
C ALA A 223 -10.57 -5.74 10.88
N ILE A 224 -10.40 -4.90 11.92
CA ILE A 224 -10.70 -5.25 13.30
C ILE A 224 -11.86 -4.39 13.80
N ASP A 225 -12.86 -5.06 14.34
CA ASP A 225 -13.95 -4.42 15.07
C ASP A 225 -13.62 -4.42 16.59
N PRO A 226 -13.34 -3.25 17.19
CA PRO A 226 -13.02 -3.17 18.62
C PRO A 226 -14.12 -3.72 19.52
N ALA A 227 -15.40 -3.61 19.11
CA ALA A 227 -16.51 -4.11 19.91
C ALA A 227 -16.53 -5.64 19.95
N GLN A 228 -16.17 -6.31 18.86
CA GLN A 228 -16.04 -7.76 18.84
C GLN A 228 -14.86 -8.23 19.68
N VAL A 229 -13.73 -7.51 19.65
CA VAL A 229 -12.56 -7.82 20.49
C VAL A 229 -12.89 -7.64 21.96
N GLN A 230 -13.57 -6.55 22.31
CA GLN A 230 -14.01 -6.31 23.70
C GLN A 230 -14.95 -7.42 24.18
N ALA A 231 -15.99 -7.75 23.43
CA ALA A 231 -16.94 -8.81 23.77
C ALA A 231 -16.27 -10.18 23.89
N PHE A 232 -15.25 -10.47 23.06
CA PHE A 232 -14.46 -11.69 23.17
C PHE A 232 -13.67 -11.73 24.48
N LEU A 233 -13.02 -10.61 24.88
CA LEU A 233 -12.27 -10.53 26.12
C LEU A 233 -13.19 -10.59 27.37
N GLU A 234 -14.39 -10.00 27.30
CA GLU A 234 -15.39 -10.07 28.38
C GLU A 234 -16.01 -11.47 28.55
N ALA A 235 -16.00 -12.29 27.48
CA ALA A 235 -16.48 -13.66 27.52
C ALA A 235 -15.48 -14.66 28.13
N GLU A 236 -14.22 -14.22 28.34
CA GLU A 236 -13.19 -15.09 28.91
C GLU A 236 -13.47 -15.43 30.38
N PRO A 237 -13.30 -16.70 30.80
CA PRO A 237 -13.55 -17.11 32.17
C PRO A 237 -12.76 -16.30 33.19
N GLY A 238 -13.46 -15.74 34.18
CA GLY A 238 -12.86 -14.95 35.25
C GLY A 238 -12.56 -13.50 34.88
N VAL A 239 -13.05 -12.99 33.76
CA VAL A 239 -13.04 -11.57 33.44
C VAL A 239 -14.39 -10.96 33.81
N GLU A 240 -14.38 -9.96 34.70
CA GLU A 240 -15.58 -9.22 35.13
C GLU A 240 -15.84 -7.98 34.29
N ALA A 241 -14.77 -7.33 33.81
CA ALA A 241 -14.87 -6.15 32.95
C ALA A 241 -13.57 -5.95 32.13
N VAL A 242 -13.70 -5.26 31.01
CA VAL A 242 -12.58 -4.85 30.13
C VAL A 242 -12.57 -3.32 30.04
N HIS A 243 -11.43 -2.70 30.32
CA HIS A 243 -11.22 -1.27 30.26
C HIS A 243 -9.96 -0.93 29.46
N HIS A 244 -9.87 0.31 28.92
CA HIS A 244 -8.69 0.83 28.24
C HIS A 244 -8.20 -0.11 27.12
N LEU A 245 -9.13 -0.61 26.30
CA LEU A 245 -8.79 -1.39 25.11
C LEU A 245 -8.21 -0.47 24.05
N HIS A 246 -6.94 -0.67 23.70
CA HIS A 246 -6.25 0.02 22.62
C HIS A 246 -5.73 -1.00 21.62
N ILE A 247 -5.98 -0.76 20.33
CA ILE A 247 -5.55 -1.64 19.22
C ILE A 247 -4.95 -0.74 18.14
N TRP A 248 -3.73 -1.05 17.70
CA TRP A 248 -3.05 -0.25 16.68
C TRP A 248 -2.10 -1.09 15.84
N SER A 249 -1.68 -0.56 14.68
CA SER A 249 -0.66 -1.17 13.84
C SER A 249 0.76 -0.81 14.32
N LEU A 250 1.62 -1.80 14.50
CA LEU A 250 3.06 -1.60 14.72
C LEU A 250 3.85 -1.48 13.41
N GLY A 251 3.33 -2.09 12.35
CA GLY A 251 3.94 -2.15 11.04
C GLY A 251 3.05 -2.92 10.06
N ALA A 252 3.53 -3.16 8.84
CA ALA A 252 2.79 -3.91 7.84
C ALA A 252 2.52 -5.36 8.33
N GLY A 253 1.24 -5.67 8.55
CA GLY A 253 0.79 -6.98 9.00
C GLY A 253 1.05 -7.30 10.47
N GLU A 254 1.47 -6.33 11.27
CA GLU A 254 1.68 -6.48 12.71
C GLU A 254 0.74 -5.57 13.50
N ILE A 255 -0.06 -6.16 14.38
CA ILE A 255 -1.04 -5.46 15.20
C ILE A 255 -0.69 -5.68 16.66
N ALA A 256 -0.73 -4.61 17.45
CA ALA A 256 -0.59 -4.64 18.89
C ALA A 256 -1.92 -4.27 19.56
N MET A 257 -2.11 -4.79 20.76
CA MET A 257 -3.24 -4.50 21.62
C MET A 257 -2.80 -4.36 23.06
N THR A 258 -3.44 -3.45 23.79
CA THR A 258 -3.41 -3.41 25.25
C THR A 258 -4.83 -3.37 25.79
N ALA A 259 -5.08 -4.06 26.90
CA ALA A 259 -6.36 -4.02 27.61
C ALA A 259 -6.13 -4.15 29.10
N HIS A 260 -6.98 -3.52 29.89
CA HIS A 260 -7.06 -3.75 31.32
C HIS A 260 -8.23 -4.69 31.59
N LEU A 261 -7.93 -5.86 32.18
CA LEU A 261 -8.94 -6.84 32.57
C LEU A 261 -9.15 -6.79 34.09
N VAL A 262 -10.39 -6.59 34.49
CA VAL A 262 -10.81 -6.72 35.90
C VAL A 262 -11.11 -8.18 36.15
N ARG A 263 -10.45 -8.74 37.17
CA ARG A 263 -10.65 -10.14 37.58
C ARG A 263 -10.85 -10.16 39.09
N PRO A 264 -11.70 -11.08 39.65
CA PRO A 264 -11.79 -11.25 41.08
C PRO A 264 -10.41 -11.66 41.62
N ALA A 265 -10.08 -11.22 42.83
CA ALA A 265 -8.83 -11.57 43.50
C ALA A 265 -8.74 -13.10 43.65
N VAL A 266 -7.90 -13.73 42.83
CA VAL A 266 -7.57 -15.16 42.92
C VAL A 266 -6.11 -15.24 43.29
N ASP A 267 -5.76 -16.09 44.25
CA ASP A 267 -4.38 -16.26 44.72
C ASP A 267 -3.39 -16.83 43.67
N ASP A 268 -3.89 -17.21 42.52
CA ASP A 268 -3.08 -17.77 41.43
C ASP A 268 -2.96 -16.80 40.23
N HIS A 269 -1.86 -16.05 40.18
CA HIS A 269 -1.55 -15.09 39.14
C HIS A 269 -1.18 -15.74 37.79
N ASP A 270 -1.00 -17.06 37.70
CA ASP A 270 -0.50 -17.77 36.53
C ASP A 270 -1.60 -18.36 35.64
N ALA A 271 -2.87 -18.27 36.04
CA ALA A 271 -3.98 -18.95 35.39
C ALA A 271 -4.57 -18.23 34.15
N PHE A 272 -3.87 -17.31 33.51
CA PHE A 272 -4.36 -16.72 32.26
C PHE A 272 -3.94 -17.60 31.07
N PRO A 273 -4.89 -18.14 30.24
CA PRO A 273 -4.57 -18.97 29.09
C PRO A 273 -3.97 -18.11 27.95
N ARG A 274 -2.68 -17.82 28.07
CA ARG A 274 -1.92 -16.99 27.11
C ARG A 274 -1.84 -17.54 25.68
N PRO A 275 -1.79 -18.87 25.42
CA PRO A 275 -1.65 -19.39 24.06
C PRO A 275 -2.93 -19.30 23.24
N GLU A 276 -4.12 -19.38 23.85
CA GLU A 276 -5.38 -19.43 23.09
C GLU A 276 -5.82 -18.08 22.56
N LEU A 277 -5.57 -16.99 23.28
CA LEU A 277 -5.88 -15.63 22.83
C LEU A 277 -5.07 -15.22 21.59
N ALA A 278 -3.79 -15.57 21.54
CA ALA A 278 -2.91 -15.28 20.41
C ALA A 278 -3.25 -16.12 19.16
N ALA A 279 -3.88 -17.27 19.35
CA ALA A 279 -4.30 -18.15 18.25
C ALA A 279 -5.62 -17.72 17.59
N THR A 280 -6.47 -17.02 18.34
CA THR A 280 -7.84 -16.66 17.90
C THR A 280 -7.93 -15.24 17.34
N LEU A 281 -7.05 -14.34 17.79
CA LEU A 281 -7.00 -12.94 17.30
C LEU A 281 -5.77 -12.73 16.40
N PRO A 282 -5.88 -11.98 15.30
CA PRO A 282 -4.75 -11.64 14.41
C PRO A 282 -3.82 -10.58 15.05
N ILE A 283 -3.52 -10.74 16.35
CA ILE A 283 -2.80 -9.78 17.18
C ILE A 283 -1.51 -10.44 17.66
N ARG A 284 -0.36 -9.85 17.36
CA ARG A 284 0.95 -10.42 17.69
C ARG A 284 1.51 -10.00 19.05
N ALA A 285 1.02 -8.91 19.63
CA ALA A 285 1.47 -8.42 20.93
C ALA A 285 0.27 -8.07 21.80
N ILE A 286 0.12 -8.77 22.93
CA ILE A 286 -0.94 -8.53 23.92
C ILE A 286 -0.26 -8.18 25.22
N SER A 287 -0.57 -7.01 25.80
CA SER A 287 -0.22 -6.65 27.16
C SER A 287 -1.50 -6.57 27.97
N VAL A 288 -1.63 -7.43 28.97
CA VAL A 288 -2.75 -7.44 29.91
C VAL A 288 -2.26 -6.86 31.24
N VAL A 289 -2.93 -5.80 31.71
CA VAL A 289 -2.64 -5.19 33.01
C VAL A 289 -3.79 -5.55 33.97
N ASN A 290 -3.47 -6.21 35.08
CA ASN A 290 -4.44 -6.49 36.10
C ASN A 290 -4.67 -5.23 36.96
N SER A 291 -5.92 -4.79 37.14
CA SER A 291 -6.25 -3.53 37.83
C SER A 291 -6.04 -3.53 39.34
N ASP A 292 -5.87 -4.70 39.95
CA ASP A 292 -5.72 -4.81 41.42
C ASP A 292 -4.29 -4.66 41.95
N SER A 293 -3.29 -4.55 41.07
CA SER A 293 -1.91 -4.28 41.45
C SER A 293 -1.53 -2.83 41.13
N ILE A 294 -1.20 -2.06 42.18
CA ILE A 294 -0.63 -0.70 42.12
C ILE A 294 0.75 -0.69 41.40
N PHE A 295 1.27 -1.84 41.00
CA PHE A 295 2.49 -2.00 40.22
C PHE A 295 2.17 -2.74 38.92
N PRO A 296 2.49 -2.14 37.72
CA PRO A 296 2.28 -2.81 36.45
C PRO A 296 3.27 -3.99 36.34
N SER A 297 2.79 -5.21 36.51
CA SER A 297 3.53 -6.39 36.09
C SER A 297 3.48 -6.49 34.55
N SER A 298 4.40 -5.82 33.88
CA SER A 298 4.63 -5.99 32.44
C SER A 298 5.20 -7.37 32.18
N VAL A 299 4.40 -8.30 31.71
CA VAL A 299 4.90 -9.58 31.19
C VAL A 299 5.14 -9.43 29.70
N LEU A 300 6.37 -9.10 29.35
CA LEU A 300 6.91 -9.29 28.03
C LEU A 300 7.19 -10.80 27.87
N SER A 301 6.29 -11.53 27.21
CA SER A 301 6.62 -12.89 26.77
C SER A 301 7.53 -12.79 25.54
N ASN A 302 8.64 -13.49 25.60
CA ASN A 302 9.69 -13.59 24.61
C ASN A 302 9.16 -13.82 23.17
N PHE A 303 9.66 -12.99 22.26
CA PHE A 303 9.55 -13.14 20.82
C PHE A 303 10.55 -14.17 20.28
#